data_a2b238cdb326cc7b694f02db89a03eed
#
_entry.id   a2b238cdb326cc7b694f02db89a03eed
#
_cell.length_a   1.000
_cell.length_b   1.000
_cell.length_c   1.000
_cell.angle_alpha   90.00
_cell.angle_beta   90.00
_cell.angle_gamma   90.00
#
_symmetry.space_group_name_H-M   'P 1'
#
loop_
_entity.id
_entity.type
_entity.pdbx_description
1 polymer ?
#
loop_
_entity_poly.entity_id
_entity_poly.type
_entity_poly.pdbx_seq_one_letter_code
_entity_poly.pdbx_strand_id
1 'polypeptide(L)'
;MPEHDVVVVDDGSTDATATVARNGGARVVPLPFNLGVGGAVRAGLRWAQRYDYDRAVVFDADGQHDAHGVAALLDALDDGADMAIGSRFADGADPYPVGWARANAMRFLRFVVRLVAHRRFTDVTSGFRAFDRPVLELLARSYPAEYLADTVEALLMVTYAGFRVDEVPIAMRPRTAGRPSSRRLGLAGNYLRLLIAILSAGYRHTRQRKDRR
;
A
#
# COMPACT_ATOMS: atom_id res chain seq x y z
N MET A 1 -3.95 9.80 -18.48
CA MET A 1 -5.00 8.78 -18.20
C MET A 1 -6.33 9.52 -18.19
N PRO A 2 -7.00 9.69 -19.35
CA PRO A 2 -8.24 10.47 -19.42
C PRO A 2 -9.48 9.78 -18.81
N GLU A 3 -9.38 8.52 -18.48
CA GLU A 3 -10.50 7.70 -17.98
C GLU A 3 -10.58 7.62 -16.45
N HIS A 4 -9.60 8.17 -15.73
CA HIS A 4 -9.51 8.06 -14.28
C HIS A 4 -9.30 9.44 -13.64
N ASP A 5 -10.00 9.71 -12.56
CA ASP A 5 -9.74 10.87 -11.73
C ASP A 5 -8.42 10.69 -10.97
N VAL A 6 -7.52 11.66 -11.09
CA VAL A 6 -6.25 11.67 -10.36
C VAL A 6 -6.37 12.56 -9.14
N VAL A 7 -6.08 11.98 -7.97
CA VAL A 7 -6.09 12.69 -6.68
C VAL A 7 -4.70 12.65 -6.08
N VAL A 8 -4.14 13.79 -5.78
CA VAL A 8 -2.87 13.93 -5.06
C VAL A 8 -3.16 14.35 -3.63
N VAL A 9 -2.80 13.52 -2.67
CA VAL A 9 -2.82 13.89 -1.26
C VAL A 9 -1.48 14.53 -0.93
N ASP A 10 -1.52 15.80 -0.63
CA ASP A 10 -0.33 16.60 -0.27
C ASP A 10 -0.16 16.57 1.26
N ASP A 11 0.81 15.78 1.73
CA ASP A 11 1.07 15.54 3.15
C ASP A 11 1.92 16.65 3.80
N GLY A 12 1.45 17.90 3.63
CA GLY A 12 2.06 19.07 4.23
C GLY A 12 3.36 19.51 3.55
N SER A 13 3.43 19.43 2.23
CA SER A 13 4.58 19.91 1.46
C SER A 13 4.78 21.41 1.64
N THR A 14 6.04 21.83 1.72
CA THR A 14 6.45 23.24 1.83
C THR A 14 6.94 23.81 0.49
N ASP A 15 6.95 23.01 -0.55
CA ASP A 15 7.38 23.37 -1.90
C ASP A 15 6.17 23.55 -2.87
N ALA A 16 6.44 23.56 -4.15
CA ALA A 16 5.41 23.74 -5.18
C ALA A 16 4.57 22.48 -5.49
N THR A 17 4.68 21.40 -4.71
CA THR A 17 4.03 20.10 -4.97
C THR A 17 2.53 20.24 -5.28
N ALA A 18 1.77 20.91 -4.41
CA ALA A 18 0.33 21.10 -4.62
C ALA A 18 0.01 21.90 -5.90
N THR A 19 0.82 22.90 -6.21
CA THR A 19 0.62 23.74 -7.41
C THR A 19 0.93 22.96 -8.67
N VAL A 20 2.03 22.20 -8.68
CA VAL A 20 2.41 21.33 -9.81
C VAL A 20 1.33 20.27 -10.07
N ALA A 21 0.82 19.64 -9.02
CA ALA A 21 -0.24 18.65 -9.14
C ALA A 21 -1.52 19.25 -9.76
N ARG A 22 -1.96 20.42 -9.29
CA ARG A 22 -3.14 21.11 -9.87
C ARG A 22 -2.93 21.49 -11.33
N ASN A 23 -1.76 22.02 -11.66
CA ASN A 23 -1.41 22.38 -13.04
C ASN A 23 -1.37 21.17 -13.97
N GLY A 24 -1.05 19.98 -13.42
CA GLY A 24 -1.12 18.70 -14.12
C GLY A 24 -2.55 18.12 -14.23
N GLY A 25 -3.57 18.85 -13.77
CA GLY A 25 -4.98 18.41 -13.84
C GLY A 25 -5.44 17.51 -12.71
N ALA A 26 -4.60 17.27 -11.69
CA ALA A 26 -4.98 16.46 -10.55
C ALA A 26 -5.84 17.26 -9.55
N ARG A 27 -6.77 16.58 -8.89
CA ARG A 27 -7.41 17.09 -7.66
C ARG A 27 -6.41 16.99 -6.51
N VAL A 28 -6.31 18.02 -5.68
CA VAL A 28 -5.36 18.04 -4.56
C VAL A 28 -6.11 18.09 -3.24
N VAL A 29 -5.80 17.15 -2.37
CA VAL A 29 -6.25 17.08 -0.97
C VAL A 29 -5.08 17.54 -0.09
N PRO A 30 -5.02 18.82 0.32
CA PRO A 30 -3.95 19.30 1.17
C PRO A 30 -4.21 18.88 2.62
N LEU A 31 -3.21 18.29 3.27
CA LEU A 31 -3.23 18.02 4.70
C LEU A 31 -2.60 19.21 5.45
N PRO A 32 -3.14 19.59 6.62
CA PRO A 32 -2.66 20.76 7.36
C PRO A 32 -1.26 20.59 7.94
N PHE A 33 -0.80 19.36 8.08
CA PHE A 33 0.53 18.98 8.56
C PHE A 33 0.86 17.55 8.09
N ASN A 34 2.12 17.17 8.16
CA ASN A 34 2.59 15.85 7.76
C ASN A 34 2.03 14.76 8.68
N LEU A 35 1.21 13.87 8.14
CA LEU A 35 0.62 12.71 8.80
C LEU A 35 1.40 11.42 8.52
N GLY A 36 2.36 11.47 7.61
CA GLY A 36 3.06 10.31 7.09
C GLY A 36 2.27 9.55 6.03
N VAL A 37 2.96 8.62 5.35
CA VAL A 37 2.42 7.89 4.19
C VAL A 37 1.08 7.23 4.51
N GLY A 38 0.98 6.52 5.64
CA GLY A 38 -0.26 5.85 6.04
C GLY A 38 -1.42 6.82 6.27
N GLY A 39 -1.13 7.99 6.88
CA GLY A 39 -2.12 9.06 7.08
C GLY A 39 -2.59 9.66 5.76
N ALA A 40 -1.67 9.89 4.81
CA ALA A 40 -1.97 10.40 3.48
C ALA A 40 -2.81 9.40 2.66
N VAL A 41 -2.42 8.11 2.66
CA VAL A 41 -3.20 7.06 2.00
C VAL A 41 -4.61 6.98 2.58
N ARG A 42 -4.74 6.98 3.90
CA ARG A 42 -6.06 6.97 4.55
C ARG A 42 -6.92 8.18 4.15
N ALA A 43 -6.32 9.37 4.08
CA ALA A 43 -7.02 10.57 3.64
C ALA A 43 -7.52 10.45 2.20
N GLY A 44 -6.70 9.92 1.29
CA GLY A 44 -7.07 9.64 -0.09
C GLY A 44 -8.21 8.62 -0.21
N LEU A 45 -8.14 7.52 0.53
CA LEU A 45 -9.19 6.51 0.54
C LEU A 45 -10.51 7.05 1.13
N ARG A 46 -10.46 7.88 2.18
CA ARG A 46 -11.65 8.57 2.71
C ARG A 46 -12.22 9.57 1.71
N TRP A 47 -11.37 10.23 0.97
CA TRP A 47 -11.82 11.11 -0.11
C TRP A 47 -12.53 10.30 -1.19
N ALA A 48 -11.95 9.20 -1.66
CA ALA A 48 -12.59 8.32 -2.64
C ALA A 48 -13.93 7.77 -2.15
N GLN A 49 -14.00 7.31 -0.91
CA GLN A 49 -15.25 6.86 -0.28
C GLN A 49 -16.31 7.98 -0.24
N ARG A 50 -15.91 9.22 0.13
CA ARG A 50 -16.82 10.37 0.22
C ARG A 50 -17.43 10.75 -1.12
N TYR A 51 -16.67 10.58 -2.21
CA TYR A 51 -17.10 10.90 -3.57
C TYR A 51 -17.63 9.69 -4.33
N ASP A 52 -17.94 8.61 -3.61
CA ASP A 52 -18.64 7.42 -4.10
C ASP A 52 -17.92 6.66 -5.22
N TYR A 53 -16.59 6.63 -5.16
CA TYR A 53 -15.79 5.83 -6.08
C TYR A 53 -15.90 4.34 -5.75
N ASP A 54 -16.06 3.51 -6.78
CA ASP A 54 -16.11 2.05 -6.65
C ASP A 54 -14.73 1.43 -6.47
N ARG A 55 -13.70 2.09 -7.01
CA ARG A 55 -12.32 1.60 -6.99
C ARG A 55 -11.34 2.70 -6.68
N ALA A 56 -10.22 2.33 -6.06
CA ALA A 56 -9.09 3.23 -5.86
C ALA A 56 -7.78 2.51 -6.15
N VAL A 57 -6.86 3.22 -6.83
CA VAL A 57 -5.48 2.78 -7.01
C VAL A 57 -4.58 3.74 -6.26
N VAL A 58 -3.69 3.20 -5.44
CA VAL A 58 -2.71 3.96 -4.65
C VAL A 58 -1.32 3.63 -5.15
N PHE A 59 -0.49 4.64 -5.37
CA PHE A 59 0.93 4.51 -5.68
C PHE A 59 1.70 5.75 -5.28
N ASP A 60 3.01 5.61 -5.13
CA ASP A 60 3.90 6.71 -4.74
C ASP A 60 4.19 7.62 -5.93
N ALA A 61 4.21 8.94 -5.70
CA ALA A 61 4.49 9.96 -6.72
C ALA A 61 6.01 10.21 -6.90
N ASP A 62 6.86 9.21 -6.67
CA ASP A 62 8.33 9.32 -6.75
C ASP A 62 8.92 8.89 -8.12
N GLY A 63 8.03 8.59 -9.08
CA GLY A 63 8.37 8.17 -10.43
C GLY A 63 8.86 6.72 -10.54
N GLN A 64 8.84 5.94 -9.48
CA GLN A 64 9.26 4.53 -9.54
C GLN A 64 8.18 3.62 -10.14
N HIS A 65 6.91 3.94 -9.95
CA HIS A 65 5.80 3.17 -10.50
C HIS A 65 5.47 3.60 -11.93
N ASP A 66 5.30 2.63 -12.83
CA ASP A 66 4.80 2.89 -14.16
C ASP A 66 3.26 2.97 -14.14
N ALA A 67 2.72 4.07 -14.66
CA ALA A 67 1.26 4.24 -14.75
C ALA A 67 0.57 3.16 -15.59
N HIS A 68 1.30 2.50 -16.52
CA HIS A 68 0.76 1.36 -17.27
C HIS A 68 0.40 0.17 -16.38
N GLY A 69 1.04 0.02 -15.21
CA GLY A 69 0.69 -1.00 -14.24
C GLY A 69 -0.70 -0.83 -13.60
N VAL A 70 -1.31 0.37 -13.71
CA VAL A 70 -2.66 0.62 -13.20
C VAL A 70 -3.69 -0.25 -13.92
N ALA A 71 -3.59 -0.39 -15.25
CA ALA A 71 -4.50 -1.24 -16.01
C ALA A 71 -4.46 -2.69 -15.51
N ALA A 72 -3.25 -3.27 -15.37
CA ALA A 72 -3.11 -4.65 -14.89
C ALA A 72 -3.65 -4.87 -13.46
N LEU A 73 -3.56 -3.86 -12.58
CA LEU A 73 -4.18 -3.94 -11.25
C LEU A 73 -5.71 -3.87 -11.33
N LEU A 74 -6.27 -3.07 -12.21
CA LEU A 74 -7.71 -2.97 -12.43
C LEU A 74 -8.26 -4.25 -13.08
N ASP A 75 -7.54 -4.83 -14.04
CA ASP A 75 -7.89 -6.12 -14.65
C ASP A 75 -7.98 -7.22 -13.59
N ALA A 76 -7.05 -7.25 -12.62
CA ALA A 76 -7.13 -8.22 -11.52
C ALA A 76 -8.38 -8.02 -10.63
N LEU A 77 -8.85 -6.77 -10.45
CA LEU A 77 -10.13 -6.53 -9.77
C LEU A 77 -11.31 -7.00 -10.63
N ASP A 78 -11.25 -6.82 -11.95
CA ASP A 78 -12.27 -7.33 -12.89
C ASP A 78 -12.34 -8.86 -12.88
N ASP A 79 -11.19 -9.54 -12.66
CA ASP A 79 -11.08 -10.99 -12.48
C ASP A 79 -11.54 -11.47 -11.08
N GLY A 80 -12.08 -10.56 -10.27
CA GLY A 80 -12.73 -10.86 -8.99
C GLY A 80 -11.79 -10.82 -7.78
N ALA A 81 -10.62 -10.17 -7.87
CA ALA A 81 -9.86 -9.80 -6.68
C ALA A 81 -10.54 -8.60 -5.99
N ASP A 82 -10.58 -8.60 -4.66
CA ASP A 82 -11.03 -7.45 -3.89
C ASP A 82 -9.89 -6.43 -3.67
N MET A 83 -8.65 -6.92 -3.74
CA MET A 83 -7.42 -6.12 -3.67
C MET A 83 -6.39 -6.71 -4.63
N ALA A 84 -5.75 -5.87 -5.43
CA ALA A 84 -4.61 -6.23 -6.24
C ALA A 84 -3.33 -5.52 -5.74
N ILE A 85 -2.21 -6.25 -5.71
CA ILE A 85 -0.90 -5.74 -5.30
C ILE A 85 0.05 -5.83 -6.49
N GLY A 86 0.61 -4.70 -6.88
CA GLY A 86 1.70 -4.68 -7.85
C GLY A 86 2.98 -5.23 -7.21
N SER A 87 3.40 -6.42 -7.61
CA SER A 87 4.54 -7.12 -7.06
C SER A 87 5.76 -7.01 -7.95
N ARG A 88 6.89 -6.65 -7.35
CA ARG A 88 8.22 -6.64 -7.97
C ARG A 88 8.84 -8.03 -8.09
N PHE A 89 8.22 -9.01 -7.47
CA PHE A 89 8.78 -10.37 -7.28
C PHE A 89 7.81 -11.47 -7.70
N ALA A 90 6.66 -11.13 -8.27
CA ALA A 90 5.76 -12.11 -8.90
C ALA A 90 6.39 -12.67 -10.18
N ASP A 91 5.96 -13.86 -10.56
CA ASP A 91 6.40 -14.48 -11.81
C ASP A 91 6.04 -13.58 -12.99
N GLY A 92 7.01 -13.29 -13.84
CA GLY A 92 6.89 -12.34 -14.97
C GLY A 92 7.22 -10.89 -14.63
N ALA A 93 7.59 -10.54 -13.38
CA ALA A 93 8.11 -9.22 -13.04
C ALA A 93 9.55 -9.03 -13.55
N ASP A 94 9.88 -7.79 -13.93
CA ASP A 94 11.24 -7.43 -14.29
C ASP A 94 12.22 -7.61 -13.10
N PRO A 95 13.49 -7.98 -13.37
CA PRO A 95 14.48 -8.12 -12.30
C PRO A 95 14.66 -6.82 -11.50
N TYR A 96 14.34 -6.84 -10.21
CA TYR A 96 14.51 -5.70 -9.33
C TYR A 96 15.68 -5.93 -8.37
N PRO A 97 16.80 -5.21 -8.53
CA PRO A 97 18.00 -5.43 -7.71
C PRO A 97 17.76 -4.93 -6.27
N VAL A 98 17.90 -5.84 -5.32
CA VAL A 98 17.87 -5.52 -3.88
C VAL A 98 19.17 -5.94 -3.21
N GLY A 99 19.74 -5.07 -2.40
CA GLY A 99 20.92 -5.42 -1.60
C GLY A 99 20.60 -6.60 -0.64
N TRP A 100 21.60 -7.43 -0.36
CA TRP A 100 21.45 -8.68 0.39
C TRP A 100 20.76 -8.52 1.76
N ALA A 101 21.07 -7.46 2.51
CA ALA A 101 20.46 -7.19 3.80
C ALA A 101 18.94 -6.93 3.69
N ARG A 102 18.54 -6.13 2.70
CA ARG A 102 17.14 -5.86 2.41
C ARG A 102 16.41 -7.11 1.91
N ALA A 103 17.05 -7.90 1.06
CA ALA A 103 16.50 -9.16 0.56
C ALA A 103 16.23 -10.16 1.70
N ASN A 104 17.15 -10.27 2.68
CA ASN A 104 16.96 -11.12 3.86
C ASN A 104 15.82 -10.62 4.75
N ALA A 105 15.74 -9.32 4.99
CA ALA A 105 14.66 -8.72 5.76
C ALA A 105 13.30 -8.94 5.08
N MET A 106 13.21 -8.78 3.77
CA MET A 106 11.99 -9.04 3.01
C MET A 106 11.60 -10.53 3.01
N ARG A 107 12.58 -11.44 2.93
CA ARG A 107 12.33 -12.90 3.06
C ARG A 107 11.77 -13.25 4.44
N PHE A 108 12.37 -12.71 5.49
CA PHE A 108 11.88 -12.90 6.86
C PHE A 108 10.45 -12.37 7.02
N LEU A 109 10.18 -11.15 6.51
CA LEU A 109 8.85 -10.55 6.58
C LEU A 109 7.79 -11.37 5.84
N ARG A 110 8.09 -11.83 4.61
CA ARG A 110 7.22 -12.73 3.86
C ARG A 110 6.94 -14.03 4.61
N PHE A 111 7.96 -14.59 5.27
CA PHE A 111 7.80 -15.80 6.10
C PHE A 111 6.85 -15.54 7.27
N VAL A 112 7.02 -14.43 8.00
CA VAL A 112 6.14 -14.07 9.12
C VAL A 112 4.69 -13.84 8.64
N VAL A 113 4.51 -13.06 7.56
CA VAL A 113 3.16 -12.83 6.98
C VAL A 113 2.53 -14.15 6.55
N ARG A 114 3.28 -15.06 5.93
CA ARG A 114 2.79 -16.39 5.56
C ARG A 114 2.31 -17.20 6.76
N LEU A 115 3.02 -17.17 7.88
CA LEU A 115 2.62 -17.87 9.11
C LEU A 115 1.32 -17.30 9.68
N VAL A 116 1.17 -15.97 9.66
CA VAL A 116 0.07 -15.27 10.31
C VAL A 116 -1.17 -15.21 9.41
N ALA A 117 -1.00 -14.94 8.12
CA ALA A 117 -2.10 -14.85 7.15
C ALA A 117 -2.50 -16.22 6.55
N HIS A 118 -1.70 -17.27 6.74
CA HIS A 118 -1.85 -18.57 6.08
C HIS A 118 -1.90 -18.50 4.54
N ARG A 119 -1.35 -17.42 3.97
CA ARG A 119 -1.26 -17.16 2.53
C ARG A 119 0.17 -16.74 2.17
N ARG A 120 0.54 -17.00 0.92
CA ARG A 120 1.86 -16.62 0.39
C ARG A 120 1.71 -15.35 -0.42
N PHE A 121 2.58 -14.39 -0.14
CA PHE A 121 2.73 -13.17 -0.92
C PHE A 121 4.19 -13.01 -1.32
N THR A 122 4.42 -12.52 -2.53
CA THR A 122 5.76 -12.28 -3.07
C THR A 122 6.27 -10.87 -2.71
N ASP A 123 5.36 -9.88 -2.57
CA ASP A 123 5.70 -8.50 -2.20
C ASP A 123 4.74 -7.87 -1.18
N VAL A 124 4.96 -8.14 0.08
CA VAL A 124 4.14 -7.61 1.19
C VAL A 124 4.36 -6.11 1.46
N THR A 125 5.42 -5.52 0.87
CA THR A 125 5.83 -4.12 1.12
C THR A 125 5.51 -3.17 -0.02
N SER A 126 4.91 -3.64 -1.09
CA SER A 126 4.51 -2.78 -2.20
C SER A 126 3.42 -1.80 -1.77
N GLY A 127 3.61 -0.51 -2.09
CA GLY A 127 2.60 0.54 -1.95
C GLY A 127 1.68 0.67 -3.17
N PHE A 128 2.01 0.01 -4.29
CA PHE A 128 1.22 0.05 -5.51
C PHE A 128 0.09 -0.98 -5.43
N ARG A 129 -1.11 -0.51 -5.15
CA ARG A 129 -2.26 -1.34 -4.83
C ARG A 129 -3.55 -0.79 -5.43
N ALA A 130 -4.41 -1.70 -5.87
CA ALA A 130 -5.78 -1.38 -6.23
C ALA A 130 -6.75 -2.03 -5.23
N PHE A 131 -7.86 -1.36 -4.99
CA PHE A 131 -8.90 -1.78 -4.07
C PHE A 131 -10.26 -1.68 -4.75
N ASP A 132 -11.06 -2.71 -4.62
CA ASP A 132 -12.48 -2.66 -4.91
C ASP A 132 -13.25 -2.02 -3.76
N ARG A 133 -14.51 -1.60 -3.98
CA ARG A 133 -15.32 -0.83 -3.03
C ARG A 133 -15.34 -1.38 -1.60
N PRO A 134 -15.59 -2.69 -1.36
CA PRO A 134 -15.61 -3.22 0.00
C PRO A 134 -14.29 -3.05 0.76
N VAL A 135 -13.16 -3.25 0.07
CA VAL A 135 -11.82 -3.06 0.66
C VAL A 135 -11.51 -1.57 0.84
N LEU A 136 -11.87 -0.73 -0.14
CA LEU A 136 -11.75 0.73 -0.03
C LEU A 136 -12.47 1.23 1.23
N GLU A 137 -13.72 0.82 1.47
CA GLU A 137 -14.50 1.23 2.64
C GLU A 137 -13.89 0.73 3.95
N LEU A 138 -13.40 -0.52 3.99
CA LEU A 138 -12.69 -1.05 5.15
C LEU A 138 -11.46 -0.20 5.48
N LEU A 139 -10.61 0.05 4.48
CA LEU A 139 -9.35 0.75 4.66
C LEU A 139 -9.54 2.26 4.88
N ALA A 140 -10.54 2.89 4.27
CA ALA A 140 -10.87 4.29 4.54
C ALA A 140 -11.18 4.55 6.02
N ARG A 141 -11.78 3.58 6.71
CA ARG A 141 -12.07 3.66 8.16
C ARG A 141 -10.85 3.40 9.03
N SER A 142 -9.99 2.47 8.63
CA SER A 142 -9.01 1.87 9.55
C SER A 142 -7.62 1.69 8.95
N TYR A 143 -7.27 2.35 7.82
CA TYR A 143 -5.92 2.23 7.26
C TYR A 143 -4.88 2.62 8.32
N PRO A 144 -3.85 1.79 8.54
CA PRO A 144 -2.84 2.06 9.56
C PRO A 144 -2.07 3.35 9.26
N ALA A 145 -1.85 4.17 10.29
CA ALA A 145 -1.13 5.43 10.13
C ALA A 145 0.38 5.31 10.43
N GLU A 146 0.84 4.17 10.93
CA GLU A 146 2.23 3.98 11.34
C GLU A 146 3.13 3.66 10.15
N TYR A 147 4.26 4.37 10.09
CA TYR A 147 5.27 4.24 9.04
C TYR A 147 5.87 2.83 8.94
N LEU A 148 6.01 2.29 7.73
CA LEU A 148 6.55 0.96 7.35
C LEU A 148 5.71 -0.27 7.77
N ALA A 149 4.81 -0.15 8.73
CA ALA A 149 3.89 -1.22 9.09
C ALA A 149 2.58 -1.13 8.31
N ASP A 150 2.25 0.06 7.81
CA ASP A 150 0.99 0.40 7.17
C ASP A 150 0.60 -0.55 6.02
N THR A 151 1.54 -0.81 5.09
CA THR A 151 1.27 -1.69 3.94
C THR A 151 1.05 -3.14 4.35
N VAL A 152 1.83 -3.65 5.31
CA VAL A 152 1.72 -5.04 5.78
C VAL A 152 0.49 -5.19 6.67
N GLU A 153 0.23 -4.22 7.55
CA GLU A 153 -0.94 -4.25 8.42
C GLU A 153 -2.23 -4.14 7.60
N ALA A 154 -2.30 -3.25 6.60
CA ALA A 154 -3.43 -3.16 5.68
C ALA A 154 -3.66 -4.48 4.92
N LEU A 155 -2.59 -5.14 4.44
CA LEU A 155 -2.69 -6.45 3.81
C LEU A 155 -3.27 -7.51 4.74
N LEU A 156 -2.81 -7.55 6.00
CA LEU A 156 -3.32 -8.48 6.99
C LEU A 156 -4.79 -8.19 7.32
N MET A 157 -5.18 -6.91 7.47
CA MET A 157 -6.57 -6.52 7.71
C MET A 157 -7.50 -7.02 6.61
N VAL A 158 -7.12 -6.82 5.34
CA VAL A 158 -7.89 -7.26 4.17
C VAL A 158 -7.97 -8.79 4.14
N THR A 159 -6.85 -9.48 4.35
CA THR A 159 -6.80 -10.94 4.35
C THR A 159 -7.64 -11.54 5.49
N TYR A 160 -7.59 -10.95 6.70
CA TYR A 160 -8.39 -11.42 7.83
C TYR A 160 -9.88 -11.12 7.71
N ALA A 161 -10.23 -10.08 6.96
CA ALA A 161 -11.62 -9.81 6.62
C ALA A 161 -12.20 -10.83 5.61
N GLY A 162 -11.34 -11.69 5.04
CA GLY A 162 -11.74 -12.76 4.11
C GLY A 162 -11.75 -12.34 2.65
N PHE A 163 -11.24 -11.16 2.32
CA PHE A 163 -11.15 -10.67 0.96
C PHE A 163 -10.11 -11.41 0.12
N ARG A 164 -10.37 -11.51 -1.17
CA ARG A 164 -9.42 -12.07 -2.14
C ARG A 164 -8.36 -11.04 -2.50
N VAL A 165 -7.08 -11.41 -2.32
CA VAL A 165 -5.94 -10.58 -2.66
C VAL A 165 -5.11 -11.29 -3.72
N ASP A 166 -4.88 -10.63 -4.84
CA ASP A 166 -4.05 -11.15 -5.94
C ASP A 166 -2.82 -10.27 -6.14
N GLU A 167 -1.72 -10.86 -6.62
CA GLU A 167 -0.48 -10.15 -6.95
C GLU A 167 -0.31 -10.11 -8.46
N VAL A 168 0.01 -8.92 -8.97
CA VAL A 168 0.22 -8.65 -10.40
C VAL A 168 1.69 -8.30 -10.60
N PRO A 169 2.41 -8.90 -11.55
CA PRO A 169 3.78 -8.52 -11.86
C PRO A 169 3.84 -7.10 -12.38
N ILE A 170 4.75 -6.29 -11.82
CA ILE A 170 4.98 -4.91 -12.25
C ILE A 170 6.46 -4.64 -12.51
N ALA A 171 6.71 -3.78 -13.49
CA ALA A 171 8.01 -3.16 -13.66
C ALA A 171 8.16 -1.97 -12.71
N MET A 172 9.32 -1.84 -12.07
CA MET A 172 9.68 -0.64 -11.30
C MET A 172 10.90 0.06 -11.93
N ARG A 173 10.80 1.37 -12.06
CA ARG A 173 11.89 2.22 -12.52
C ARG A 173 12.79 2.62 -11.35
N PRO A 174 14.08 2.92 -11.61
CA PRO A 174 14.90 3.58 -10.60
C PRO A 174 14.28 4.92 -10.18
N ARG A 175 14.39 5.26 -8.90
CA ARG A 175 13.89 6.54 -8.38
C ARG A 175 14.57 7.70 -9.09
N THR A 176 13.79 8.63 -9.62
CA THR A 176 14.28 9.80 -10.36
C THR A 176 14.36 11.05 -9.49
N ALA A 177 13.59 11.13 -8.39
CA ALA A 177 13.51 12.31 -7.54
C ALA A 177 13.18 11.94 -6.08
N GLY A 178 13.38 12.90 -5.16
CA GLY A 178 13.04 12.77 -3.74
C GLY A 178 14.11 12.09 -2.89
N ARG A 179 13.96 12.23 -1.56
CA ARG A 179 14.82 11.56 -0.58
C ARG A 179 14.08 10.34 0.00
N PRO A 180 14.78 9.19 0.23
CA PRO A 180 14.15 8.07 0.90
C PRO A 180 13.61 8.50 2.28
N SER A 181 12.37 8.16 2.57
CA SER A 181 11.72 8.51 3.84
C SER A 181 12.37 7.83 5.06
N SER A 182 13.20 6.79 4.87
CA SER A 182 13.87 6.07 5.95
C SER A 182 15.36 6.41 6.04
N ARG A 183 15.81 6.92 7.20
CA ARG A 183 17.23 6.95 7.55
C ARG A 183 17.71 5.55 7.92
N ARG A 184 18.91 5.13 7.45
CA ARG A 184 19.49 3.78 7.64
C ARG A 184 19.55 3.29 9.10
N LEU A 185 19.63 4.19 10.07
CA LEU A 185 19.74 3.88 11.51
C LEU A 185 18.43 3.40 12.17
N GLY A 186 17.27 3.54 11.50
CA GLY A 186 15.97 3.13 12.03
C GLY A 186 15.48 1.75 11.59
N LEU A 187 16.20 1.07 10.69
CA LEU A 187 15.73 -0.17 10.07
C LEU A 187 15.39 -1.27 11.10
N ALA A 188 16.28 -1.55 12.03
CA ALA A 188 16.05 -2.60 13.05
C ALA A 188 14.85 -2.29 13.95
N GLY A 189 14.72 -1.03 14.41
CA GLY A 189 13.58 -0.58 15.21
C GLY A 189 12.26 -0.64 14.43
N ASN A 190 12.29 -0.32 13.15
CA ASN A 190 11.13 -0.38 12.28
C ASN A 190 10.68 -1.84 12.02
N TYR A 191 11.62 -2.78 11.83
CA TYR A 191 11.28 -4.19 11.70
C TYR A 191 10.72 -4.78 13.01
N LEU A 192 11.24 -4.36 14.17
CA LEU A 192 10.69 -4.78 15.46
C LEU A 192 9.25 -4.25 15.66
N ARG A 193 9.00 -2.98 15.35
CA ARG A 193 7.64 -2.41 15.38
C ARG A 193 6.69 -3.16 14.43
N LEU A 194 7.15 -3.43 13.22
CA LEU A 194 6.39 -4.20 12.24
C LEU A 194 6.06 -5.61 12.76
N LEU A 195 7.01 -6.27 13.40
CA LEU A 195 6.78 -7.59 14.01
C LEU A 195 5.72 -7.52 15.11
N ILE A 196 5.79 -6.50 15.98
CA ILE A 196 4.79 -6.26 17.03
C ILE A 196 3.42 -5.98 16.41
N ALA A 197 3.34 -5.17 15.34
CA ALA A 197 2.10 -4.89 14.64
C ALA A 197 1.47 -6.17 14.05
N ILE A 198 2.27 -7.00 13.38
CA ILE A 198 1.83 -8.28 12.81
C ILE A 198 1.30 -9.21 13.91
N LEU A 199 2.04 -9.39 15.00
CA LEU A 199 1.64 -10.25 16.11
C LEU A 199 0.36 -9.73 16.80
N SER A 200 0.24 -8.41 16.97
CA SER A 200 -0.95 -7.80 17.56
C SER A 200 -2.18 -7.92 16.65
N ALA A 201 -2.02 -7.81 15.33
CA ALA A 201 -3.08 -8.03 14.36
C ALA A 201 -3.58 -9.49 14.40
N GLY A 202 -2.65 -10.46 14.42
CA GLY A 202 -2.97 -11.88 14.56
C GLY A 202 -3.70 -12.21 15.87
N TYR A 203 -3.26 -11.61 16.99
CA TYR A 203 -3.91 -11.79 18.29
C TYR A 203 -5.33 -11.23 18.31
N ARG A 204 -5.55 -10.02 17.77
CA ARG A 204 -6.88 -9.40 17.67
C ARG A 204 -7.84 -10.26 16.85
N HIS A 205 -7.37 -10.81 15.72
CA HIS A 205 -8.18 -11.68 14.87
C HIS A 205 -8.58 -12.99 15.57
N THR A 206 -7.64 -13.66 16.23
CA THR A 206 -7.91 -14.92 16.96
C THR A 206 -8.89 -14.70 18.12
N ARG A 207 -8.84 -13.57 18.80
CA ARG A 207 -9.78 -13.21 19.88
C ARG A 207 -11.19 -12.99 19.34
N GLN A 208 -11.35 -12.18 18.29
CA GLN A 208 -12.66 -11.94 17.66
C GLN A 208 -13.33 -13.21 17.12
N ARG A 209 -12.51 -14.17 16.67
CA ARG A 209 -13.04 -15.47 16.19
C ARG A 209 -13.48 -16.39 17.33
N LYS A 210 -12.91 -16.24 18.54
CA LYS A 210 -13.36 -16.95 19.76
C LYS A 210 -14.64 -16.36 20.32
N ASP A 211 -14.81 -15.03 20.25
CA ASP A 211 -15.98 -14.32 20.79
C ASP A 211 -17.22 -14.49 19.88
N ARG A 212 -17.06 -15.00 18.66
CA ARG A 212 -18.16 -15.30 17.70
C ARG A 212 -18.61 -16.76 17.70
N ARG A 213 -17.97 -17.64 18.50
CA ARG A 213 -18.34 -19.04 18.69
C ARG A 213 -18.98 -19.25 20.05
#